data_53f2410003c5cc11e0b4870d2b450ae8
#
_entry.id   53f2410003c5cc11e0b4870d2b450ae8
#
_cell.length_a   1.000
_cell.length_b   1.000
_cell.length_c   1.000
_cell.angle_alpha   90.00
_cell.angle_beta   90.00
_cell.angle_gamma   90.00
#
_symmetry.space_group_name_H-M   'P 1'
#
loop_
_entity.id
_entity.type
_entity.pdbx_description
1 polymer ?
#
loop_
_entity_poly.entity_id
_entity_poly.type
_entity_poly.pdbx_seq_one_letter_code
_entity_poly.pdbx_strand_id
1 'polypeptide(L)'
;EVEREDGDRWIVLADADGRRCIGLQRGATRPGSVHLDVACAPDAFDEEFRRICALGAAALGEPRREPYGSIANLADPDGNPFDLCAYS
;
A
#
# COMPACT_ATOMS: atom_id res chain seq x y z
N GLU A 1 9.25 -16.61 5.47
CA GLU A 1 8.03 -16.95 6.19
C GLU A 1 6.80 -16.54 5.42
N VAL A 2 5.77 -17.36 5.46
CA VAL A 2 4.55 -17.13 4.69
C VAL A 2 3.38 -16.99 5.66
N GLU A 3 2.61 -15.91 5.52
CA GLU A 3 1.36 -15.71 6.22
C GLU A 3 0.22 -15.73 5.21
N ARG A 4 -0.88 -16.37 5.59
CA ARG A 4 -2.08 -16.44 4.73
C ARG A 4 -3.22 -15.72 5.42
N GLU A 5 -3.90 -14.86 4.68
CA GLU A 5 -5.03 -14.11 5.16
C GLU A 5 -6.21 -14.32 4.22
N ASP A 6 -7.43 -14.28 4.76
CA ASP A 6 -8.67 -14.38 3.98
C ASP A 6 -8.66 -15.63 3.07
N GLY A 7 -8.40 -16.80 3.68
CA GLY A 7 -8.18 -18.02 2.93
C GLY A 7 -6.88 -17.89 2.14
N ASP A 8 -6.86 -18.25 0.90
CA ASP A 8 -5.68 -18.12 0.04
C ASP A 8 -5.76 -16.88 -0.88
N ARG A 9 -6.66 -15.94 -0.58
CA ARG A 9 -6.77 -14.72 -1.38
C ARG A 9 -5.58 -13.79 -1.22
N TRP A 10 -4.95 -13.83 -0.05
CA TRP A 10 -3.87 -12.93 0.28
C TRP A 10 -2.78 -13.70 0.99
N ILE A 11 -1.58 -13.63 0.44
CA ILE A 11 -0.41 -14.29 1.02
C ILE A 11 0.66 -13.22 1.23
N VAL A 12 1.24 -13.18 2.42
CA VAL A 12 2.30 -12.24 2.74
C VAL A 12 3.60 -13.00 2.94
N LEU A 13 4.64 -12.53 2.28
CA LEU A 13 6.01 -13.03 2.47
C LEU A 13 6.73 -12.08 3.40
N ALA A 14 7.33 -12.63 4.45
CA ALA A 14 8.06 -11.86 5.44
C ALA A 14 9.54 -12.24 5.42
N ASP A 15 10.39 -11.30 5.87
CA ASP A 15 11.82 -11.57 6.02
C ASP A 15 12.10 -12.40 7.28
N ALA A 16 13.39 -12.65 7.55
CA ALA A 16 13.81 -13.48 8.68
C ALA A 16 13.44 -12.86 10.04
N ASP A 17 13.23 -11.54 10.09
CA ASP A 17 12.85 -10.84 11.30
C ASP A 17 11.33 -10.72 11.45
N GLY A 18 10.57 -11.36 10.56
CA GLY A 18 9.11 -11.30 10.59
C GLY A 18 8.52 -10.05 9.99
N ARG A 19 9.31 -9.22 9.30
CA ARG A 19 8.80 -8.02 8.65
C ARG A 19 8.14 -8.39 7.33
N ARG A 20 6.96 -7.88 7.11
CA ARG A 20 6.21 -8.09 5.88
C ARG A 20 6.91 -7.36 4.73
N CYS A 21 7.21 -8.07 3.66
CA CYS A 21 7.96 -7.55 2.52
C CYS A 21 7.14 -7.51 1.25
N ILE A 22 6.44 -8.60 0.93
CA ILE A 22 5.72 -8.74 -0.34
C ILE A 22 4.35 -9.34 -0.07
N GLY A 23 3.32 -8.70 -0.62
CA GLY A 23 1.97 -9.24 -0.61
C GLY A 23 1.64 -9.85 -1.97
N LEU A 24 1.04 -11.02 -1.97
CA LEU A 24 0.55 -11.67 -3.18
C LEU A 24 -0.97 -11.74 -3.08
N GLN A 25 -1.65 -11.14 -4.02
CA GLN A 25 -3.10 -11.10 -4.04
C GLN A 25 -3.62 -11.94 -5.21
N ARG A 26 -4.58 -12.82 -4.92
CA ARG A 26 -5.24 -13.60 -5.95
C ARG A 26 -6.09 -12.68 -6.83
N GLY A 27 -5.95 -12.84 -8.12
CA GLY A 27 -6.70 -12.04 -9.09
C GLY A 27 -6.32 -12.39 -10.51
N ALA A 28 -6.85 -11.65 -11.46
CA ALA A 28 -6.51 -11.84 -12.87
C ALA A 28 -5.06 -11.43 -13.11
N THR A 29 -4.30 -12.27 -13.81
CA THR A 29 -2.92 -11.97 -14.16
C THR A 29 -2.88 -11.04 -15.36
N ARG A 30 -2.14 -9.93 -15.20
CA ARG A 30 -1.93 -8.98 -16.30
C ARG A 30 -0.63 -8.20 -16.08
N PRO A 31 0.06 -7.80 -17.16
CA PRO A 31 1.25 -6.97 -17.02
C PRO A 31 0.93 -5.65 -16.31
N GLY A 32 1.83 -5.20 -15.47
CA GLY A 32 1.66 -3.93 -14.76
C GLY A 32 0.77 -3.98 -13.53
N SER A 33 0.33 -5.15 -13.11
CA SER A 33 -0.52 -5.31 -11.91
C SER A 33 0.31 -5.41 -10.63
N VAL A 34 1.38 -4.63 -10.54
CA VAL A 34 2.27 -4.56 -9.39
C VAL A 34 2.33 -3.12 -8.94
N HIS A 35 2.27 -2.89 -7.63
CA HIS A 35 2.45 -1.55 -7.09
C HIS A 35 3.18 -1.62 -5.75
N LEU A 36 3.73 -0.49 -5.35
CA LEU A 36 4.41 -0.37 -4.06
C LEU A 36 3.40 0.09 -3.00
N ASP A 37 3.54 -0.46 -1.80
CA ASP A 37 2.87 0.06 -0.62
C ASP A 37 3.94 0.73 0.23
N VAL A 38 3.81 2.04 0.41
CA VAL A 38 4.75 2.83 1.22
C VAL A 38 4.10 3.07 2.57
N ALA A 39 4.80 2.73 3.63
CA ALA A 39 4.23 2.82 4.98
C ALA A 39 4.75 4.04 5.73
N CYS A 40 3.90 4.63 6.55
CA CYS A 40 4.26 5.67 7.50
C CYS A 40 3.56 5.42 8.83
N ALA A 41 3.94 6.20 9.86
CA ALA A 41 3.30 6.10 11.16
C ALA A 41 1.84 6.58 11.07
N PRO A 42 0.92 6.00 11.85
CA PRO A 42 -0.50 6.41 11.80
C PRO A 42 -0.74 7.89 12.06
N ASP A 43 -0.01 8.49 13.00
CA ASP A 43 -0.15 9.90 13.33
C ASP A 43 0.49 10.84 12.31
N ALA A 44 1.23 10.31 11.35
CA ALA A 44 1.87 11.08 10.29
C ALA A 44 1.16 10.96 8.95
N PHE A 45 0.09 10.19 8.85
CA PHE A 45 -0.53 9.86 7.57
C PHE A 45 -1.00 11.10 6.80
N ASP A 46 -1.77 11.98 7.43
CA ASP A 46 -2.32 13.15 6.75
C ASP A 46 -1.25 14.10 6.25
N GLU A 47 -0.24 14.33 7.08
CA GLU A 47 0.89 15.20 6.73
C GLU A 47 1.71 14.58 5.60
N GLU A 48 1.97 13.29 5.68
CA GLU A 48 2.73 12.57 4.65
C GLU A 48 1.98 12.54 3.32
N PHE A 49 0.66 12.34 3.35
CA PHE A 49 -0.16 12.40 2.15
C PHE A 49 -0.03 13.78 1.48
N ARG A 50 -0.15 14.85 2.24
CA ARG A 50 -0.02 16.22 1.70
C ARG A 50 1.38 16.46 1.14
N ARG A 51 2.41 15.98 1.85
CA ARG A 51 3.79 16.14 1.41
C ARG A 51 4.05 15.44 0.07
N ILE A 52 3.59 14.22 -0.06
CA ILE A 52 3.77 13.44 -1.28
C ILE A 52 3.03 14.07 -2.47
N CYS A 53 1.81 14.54 -2.25
CA CYS A 53 1.06 15.23 -3.29
C CYS A 53 1.75 16.54 -3.70
N ALA A 54 2.34 17.27 -2.75
CA ALA A 54 3.07 18.49 -3.06
C ALA A 54 4.34 18.22 -3.89
N LEU A 55 4.91 17.02 -3.79
CA LEU A 55 6.06 16.61 -4.57
C LEU A 55 5.69 16.15 -5.99
N GLY A 56 4.41 16.08 -6.32
CA GLY A 56 3.98 15.77 -7.68
C GLY A 56 3.14 14.50 -7.83
N ALA A 57 2.83 13.79 -6.76
CA ALA A 57 1.95 12.63 -6.85
C ALA A 57 0.50 13.08 -7.08
N ALA A 58 -0.24 12.27 -7.82
CA ALA A 58 -1.67 12.49 -8.04
C ALA A 58 -2.48 11.56 -7.13
N ALA A 59 -3.46 12.11 -6.42
CA ALA A 59 -4.37 11.30 -5.65
C ALA A 59 -5.39 10.65 -6.59
N LEU A 60 -5.56 9.33 -6.47
CA LEU A 60 -6.49 8.57 -7.30
C LEU A 60 -7.86 8.43 -6.62
N GLY A 61 -8.12 9.20 -5.59
CA GLY A 61 -9.34 9.21 -4.83
C GLY A 61 -9.10 9.76 -3.44
N GLU A 62 -10.13 9.80 -2.63
CA GLU A 62 -10.00 10.25 -1.24
C GLU A 62 -9.28 9.20 -0.41
N PRO A 63 -8.41 9.61 0.53
CA PRO A 63 -7.87 8.67 1.51
C PRO A 63 -8.99 7.97 2.28
N ARG A 64 -8.77 6.70 2.59
CA ARG A 64 -9.77 5.88 3.26
C ARG A 64 -9.28 5.40 4.62
N ARG A 65 -10.22 5.26 5.55
CA ARG A 65 -9.97 4.59 6.81
C ARG A 65 -10.52 3.18 6.70
N GLU A 66 -9.66 2.19 6.89
CA GLU A 66 -9.99 0.77 6.85
C GLU A 66 -9.78 0.14 8.23
N PRO A 67 -10.28 -1.09 8.49
CA PRO A 67 -10.02 -1.73 9.78
C PRO A 67 -8.55 -1.88 10.13
N TYR A 68 -7.68 -2.02 9.13
CA TYR A 68 -6.23 -2.17 9.33
C TYR A 68 -5.48 -0.84 9.40
N GLY A 69 -6.14 0.29 9.19
CA GLY A 69 -5.51 1.60 9.23
C GLY A 69 -5.97 2.51 8.11
N SER A 70 -5.15 3.50 7.77
CA SER A 70 -5.45 4.45 6.70
C SER A 70 -4.72 4.08 5.42
N ILE A 71 -5.35 4.35 4.29
CA ILE A 71 -4.74 4.08 2.98
C ILE A 71 -5.12 5.17 1.99
N ALA A 72 -4.16 5.56 1.15
CA ALA A 72 -4.39 6.45 0.02
C ALA A 72 -3.82 5.82 -1.24
N ASN A 73 -4.62 5.83 -2.30
CA ASN A 73 -4.19 5.36 -3.61
C ASN A 73 -3.67 6.55 -4.40
N LEU A 74 -2.44 6.46 -4.88
CA LEU A 74 -1.74 7.55 -5.53
C LEU A 74 -1.12 7.07 -6.84
N ALA A 75 -0.69 8.03 -7.68
CA ALA A 75 0.12 7.75 -8.85
C ALA A 75 1.31 8.71 -8.85
N ASP A 76 2.47 8.23 -9.31
CA ASP A 76 3.63 9.10 -9.47
C ASP A 76 3.46 9.97 -10.73
N PRO A 77 4.39 10.92 -11.02
CA PRO A 77 4.25 11.79 -12.19
C PRO A 77 4.19 11.05 -13.52
N ASP A 78 4.68 9.83 -13.60
CA ASP A 78 4.62 9.01 -14.81
C ASP A 78 3.39 8.12 -14.86
N GLY A 79 2.49 8.24 -13.88
CA GLY A 79 1.25 7.47 -13.86
C GLY A 79 1.37 6.10 -13.20
N ASN A 80 2.48 5.78 -12.57
CA ASN A 80 2.63 4.49 -11.89
C ASN A 80 1.90 4.50 -10.56
N PRO A 81 1.03 3.51 -10.30
CA PRO A 81 0.27 3.48 -9.06
C PRO A 81 1.12 3.06 -7.87
N PHE A 82 0.85 3.65 -6.73
CA PHE A 82 1.39 3.21 -5.45
C PHE A 82 0.42 3.61 -4.34
N ASP A 83 0.56 2.99 -3.17
CA ASP A 83 -0.30 3.28 -2.04
C ASP A 83 0.53 3.82 -0.88
N LEU A 84 -0.04 4.79 -0.17
CA LEU A 84 0.48 5.21 1.13
C LEU A 84 -0.39 4.56 2.20
N CYS A 85 0.24 3.85 3.12
CA CYS A 85 -0.45 3.09 4.15
C CYS A 85 0.06 3.47 5.54
N ALA A 86 -0.85 3.52 6.49
CA ALA A 86 -0.52 3.70 7.90
C ALA A 86 -1.29 2.66 8.69
N TYR A 87 -0.61 1.58 9.03
CA TYR A 87 -1.24 0.45 9.73
C TYR A 87 -1.36 0.76 11.22
N SER A 88 -2.53 0.51 11.76
CA SER A 88 -2.80 0.71 13.19
C SER A 88 -2.87 -0.61 13.96
#